data_b6b316fc1d752a5ef3747360036fc508
#
_entry.id   b6b316fc1d752a5ef3747360036fc508
#
_cell.length_a   1.000
_cell.length_b   1.000
_cell.length_c   1.000
_cell.angle_alpha   90.00
_cell.angle_beta   90.00
_cell.angle_gamma   90.00
#
_symmetry.space_group_name_H-M   'P 1'
#
loop_
_entity.id
_entity.type
_entity.pdbx_description
1 polymer ?
#
loop_
_entity_poly.entity_id
_entity_poly.type
_entity_poly.pdbx_seq_one_letter_code
_entity_poly.pdbx_strand_id
1 'polypeptide(L)'
;MTTFLDFNYSNEEHLEFQLVTTDHLSESIWFRDEQDFKVGMNYTAIISLATGINVLAFILMSNHVHLVLQCAKAEAEAFINEYKRRYSQYINKRYGKVEFLRRNSFKVDTVRTNDESLERAIAYTLMNSVAANICLNAFDYPWGTAGVYFQIKKPQGKRLGEMSKSARRRLLHSKAELPDNLIVGDDGYILPESFVSVGFVESVFRTPKRMKYFLDNSSKAKKRLESAELGLVSFNDQIIFAAIREICRTMFRKRDVHDLSAEELSVMIREIRRRFSADANQIARLVEIPYSEVVRILEDF
;
A
#
# COMPACT_ATOMS: atom_id res chain seq x y z
N MET A 1 -16.33 -31.43 2.24
CA MET A 1 -15.50 -31.39 3.45
C MET A 1 -14.22 -30.64 3.09
N THR A 2 -14.12 -29.40 3.42
CA THR A 2 -13.03 -28.50 3.09
C THR A 2 -12.18 -28.36 4.33
N THR A 3 -11.05 -29.03 4.36
CA THR A 3 -10.06 -28.90 5.44
C THR A 3 -9.45 -27.50 5.34
N PHE A 4 -9.93 -26.60 6.15
CA PHE A 4 -9.17 -25.41 6.53
C PHE A 4 -7.92 -25.93 7.26
N LEU A 5 -6.79 -25.36 6.95
CA LEU A 5 -5.55 -25.57 7.71
C LEU A 5 -5.86 -25.20 9.15
N ASP A 6 -6.09 -26.21 10.00
CA ASP A 6 -6.10 -26.08 11.44
C ASP A 6 -4.69 -25.66 11.87
N PHE A 7 -4.49 -24.38 12.07
CA PHE A 7 -3.31 -23.90 12.77
C PHE A 7 -3.43 -24.37 14.21
N ASN A 8 -2.63 -25.35 14.58
CA ASN A 8 -2.49 -25.83 15.94
C ASN A 8 -2.02 -24.68 16.86
N TYR A 9 -2.94 -24.09 17.59
CA TYR A 9 -2.69 -23.20 18.71
C TYR A 9 -2.25 -24.01 19.93
N SER A 10 -1.11 -24.63 19.88
CA SER A 10 -0.52 -25.29 21.06
C SER A 10 0.86 -24.69 21.32
N ASN A 11 0.86 -23.47 21.86
CA ASN A 11 1.83 -22.92 22.81
C ASN A 11 1.37 -21.50 23.13
N GLU A 12 1.07 -21.20 24.37
CA GLU A 12 0.87 -19.86 24.92
C GLU A 12 2.22 -19.11 25.01
N GLU A 13 3.01 -19.12 23.95
CA GLU A 13 4.11 -18.17 23.76
C GLU A 13 3.45 -16.81 23.47
N HIS A 14 3.85 -15.80 24.18
CA HIS A 14 3.33 -14.43 24.13
C HIS A 14 3.17 -13.98 22.67
N LEU A 15 1.92 -13.98 22.19
CA LEU A 15 1.59 -13.51 20.84
C LEU A 15 1.92 -12.04 20.74
N GLU A 16 3.01 -11.71 20.07
CA GLU A 16 3.40 -10.32 19.80
C GLU A 16 2.78 -9.85 18.50
N PHE A 17 2.31 -8.61 18.51
CA PHE A 17 1.79 -7.95 17.32
C PHE A 17 2.59 -6.68 17.05
N GLN A 18 2.88 -6.44 15.79
CA GLN A 18 3.70 -5.31 15.35
C GLN A 18 2.95 -4.47 14.33
N LEU A 19 2.90 -3.17 14.56
CA LEU A 19 2.50 -2.19 13.55
C LEU A 19 3.77 -1.66 12.87
N VAL A 20 3.91 -1.96 11.60
CA VAL A 20 5.00 -1.48 10.75
C VAL A 20 4.50 -0.31 9.93
N THR A 21 5.22 0.79 9.96
CA THR A 21 4.95 1.98 9.15
C THR A 21 6.24 2.44 8.51
N THR A 22 6.26 2.56 7.19
CA THR A 22 7.39 3.22 6.51
C THR A 22 7.19 4.73 6.49
N ASP A 23 8.28 5.48 6.46
CA ASP A 23 8.21 6.92 6.31
C ASP A 23 7.57 7.30 4.97
N HIS A 24 6.81 8.38 4.98
CA HIS A 24 6.26 8.95 3.76
C HIS A 24 7.38 9.53 2.91
N LEU A 25 7.47 9.08 1.67
CA LEU A 25 8.35 9.75 0.71
C LEU A 25 7.75 11.10 0.35
N SER A 26 8.53 12.17 0.55
CA SER A 26 8.12 13.55 0.24
C SER A 26 8.33 13.91 -1.22
N GLU A 27 9.36 13.33 -1.85
CA GLU A 27 9.82 13.70 -3.20
C GLU A 27 9.75 12.55 -4.20
N SER A 28 9.04 11.47 -3.88
CA SER A 28 8.95 10.29 -4.72
C SER A 28 7.75 9.42 -4.36
N ILE A 29 7.42 8.46 -5.21
CA ILE A 29 6.37 7.47 -4.96
C ILE A 29 6.91 6.05 -5.07
N TRP A 30 6.37 5.14 -4.25
CA TRP A 30 6.68 3.72 -4.32
C TRP A 30 6.01 3.08 -5.52
N PHE A 31 4.71 3.35 -5.70
CA PHE A 31 3.86 2.68 -6.67
C PHE A 31 3.38 3.70 -7.70
N ARG A 32 3.97 3.66 -8.90
CA ARG A 32 3.70 4.63 -9.98
C ARG A 32 2.44 4.29 -10.78
N ASP A 33 2.10 3.00 -10.85
CA ASP A 33 0.91 2.50 -11.55
C ASP A 33 0.38 1.21 -10.93
N GLU A 34 -0.72 0.68 -11.49
CA GLU A 34 -1.34 -0.55 -11.01
C GLU A 34 -0.39 -1.75 -11.04
N GLN A 35 0.51 -1.85 -12.01
CA GLN A 35 1.46 -2.95 -12.09
C GLN A 35 2.43 -2.94 -10.92
N ASP A 36 2.83 -1.77 -10.46
CA ASP A 36 3.68 -1.60 -9.28
C ASP A 36 2.96 -2.06 -8.01
N PHE A 37 1.68 -1.70 -7.86
CA PHE A 37 0.85 -2.19 -6.75
C PHE A 37 0.68 -3.71 -6.78
N LYS A 38 0.38 -4.30 -7.94
CA LYS A 38 0.23 -5.76 -8.10
C LYS A 38 1.50 -6.51 -7.67
N VAL A 39 2.66 -5.98 -8.04
CA VAL A 39 3.95 -6.53 -7.59
C VAL A 39 4.14 -6.35 -6.08
N GLY A 40 3.77 -5.20 -5.53
CA GLY A 40 3.79 -4.96 -4.09
C GLY A 40 2.91 -5.95 -3.31
N MET A 41 1.68 -6.19 -3.78
CA MET A 41 0.76 -7.20 -3.23
C MET A 41 1.39 -8.59 -3.24
N ASN A 42 1.97 -9.00 -4.39
CA ASN A 42 2.63 -10.28 -4.54
C ASN A 42 3.85 -10.44 -3.60
N TYR A 43 4.63 -9.36 -3.40
CA TYR A 43 5.78 -9.43 -2.48
C TYR A 43 5.35 -9.55 -1.01
N THR A 44 4.23 -8.96 -0.61
CA THR A 44 3.66 -9.18 0.72
C THR A 44 3.32 -10.66 0.92
N ALA A 45 2.65 -11.28 -0.05
CA ALA A 45 2.33 -12.72 -0.02
C ALA A 45 3.59 -13.59 0.02
N ILE A 46 4.57 -13.30 -0.86
CA ILE A 46 5.82 -14.08 -0.95
C ILE A 46 6.57 -14.05 0.37
N ILE A 47 6.71 -12.89 1.01
CA ILE A 47 7.47 -12.77 2.25
C ILE A 47 6.74 -13.43 3.40
N SER A 48 5.42 -13.17 3.55
CA SER A 48 4.60 -13.82 4.56
C SER A 48 4.74 -15.35 4.51
N LEU A 49 4.55 -15.94 3.34
CA LEU A 49 4.61 -17.40 3.16
C LEU A 49 6.03 -17.97 3.28
N ALA A 50 7.06 -17.23 2.88
CA ALA A 50 8.44 -17.68 2.99
C ALA A 50 8.98 -17.62 4.43
N THR A 51 8.48 -16.70 5.25
CA THR A 51 8.91 -16.51 6.64
C THR A 51 8.00 -17.19 7.65
N GLY A 52 6.77 -17.55 7.25
CA GLY A 52 5.73 -18.03 8.17
C GLY A 52 5.10 -16.92 9.03
N ILE A 53 5.43 -15.65 8.76
CA ILE A 53 4.87 -14.53 9.51
C ILE A 53 3.42 -14.29 9.09
N ASN A 54 2.53 -14.26 10.07
CA ASN A 54 1.12 -13.98 9.85
C ASN A 54 0.90 -12.49 9.57
N VAL A 55 0.40 -12.18 8.39
CA VAL A 55 -0.07 -10.84 8.03
C VAL A 55 -1.51 -10.70 8.49
N LEU A 56 -1.80 -9.73 9.36
CA LEU A 56 -3.15 -9.47 9.86
C LEU A 56 -3.84 -8.40 9.02
N ALA A 57 -3.16 -7.30 8.73
CA ALA A 57 -3.67 -6.24 7.87
C ALA A 57 -2.51 -5.55 7.16
N PHE A 58 -2.76 -5.01 5.97
CA PHE A 58 -1.82 -4.11 5.31
C PHE A 58 -2.53 -3.16 4.35
N ILE A 59 -1.84 -2.09 3.99
CA ILE A 59 -2.22 -1.19 2.92
C ILE A 59 -0.97 -0.65 2.22
N LEU A 60 -1.01 -0.64 0.89
CA LEU A 60 0.01 -0.03 0.05
C LEU A 60 -0.50 1.34 -0.40
N MET A 61 0.11 2.40 0.09
CA MET A 61 -0.17 3.77 -0.33
C MET A 61 0.86 4.20 -1.38
N SER A 62 0.56 5.20 -2.18
CA SER A 62 1.46 5.63 -3.26
C SER A 62 2.91 5.88 -2.81
N ASN A 63 3.13 6.39 -1.62
CA ASN A 63 4.44 6.80 -1.12
C ASN A 63 4.86 6.18 0.22
N HIS A 64 4.11 5.21 0.76
CA HIS A 64 4.42 4.48 2.00
C HIS A 64 3.59 3.21 2.12
N VAL A 65 3.93 2.35 3.08
CA VAL A 65 3.18 1.13 3.38
C VAL A 65 2.95 1.00 4.88
N HIS A 66 1.83 0.37 5.26
CA HIS A 66 1.54 -0.05 6.62
C HIS A 66 1.23 -1.54 6.65
N LEU A 67 1.72 -2.24 7.68
CA LEU A 67 1.40 -3.63 7.92
C LEU A 67 1.12 -3.84 9.42
N VAL A 68 0.20 -4.74 9.73
CA VAL A 68 0.03 -5.30 11.07
C VAL A 68 0.40 -6.78 10.97
N LEU A 69 1.43 -7.17 11.70
CA LEU A 69 2.03 -8.50 11.67
C LEU A 69 1.92 -9.16 13.03
N GLN A 70 1.75 -10.49 13.05
CA GLN A 70 1.85 -11.32 14.23
C GLN A 70 3.20 -12.02 14.21
N CYS A 71 4.17 -11.47 14.92
CA CYS A 71 5.54 -11.97 15.01
C CYS A 71 6.34 -11.15 16.05
N ALA A 72 7.56 -11.59 16.36
CA ALA A 72 8.50 -10.80 17.15
C ALA A 72 8.94 -9.52 16.39
N LYS A 73 9.33 -8.48 17.13
CA LYS A 73 9.75 -7.20 16.55
C LYS A 73 10.87 -7.34 15.53
N ALA A 74 11.90 -8.14 15.84
CA ALA A 74 13.02 -8.37 14.92
C ALA A 74 12.59 -9.04 13.60
N GLU A 75 11.57 -9.90 13.63
CA GLU A 75 11.01 -10.54 12.45
C GLU A 75 10.22 -9.54 11.60
N ALA A 76 9.47 -8.62 12.24
CA ALA A 76 8.78 -7.54 11.53
C ALA A 76 9.78 -6.58 10.85
N GLU A 77 10.89 -6.26 11.50
CA GLU A 77 11.99 -5.47 10.91
C GLU A 77 12.63 -6.21 9.72
N ALA A 78 12.84 -7.52 9.83
CA ALA A 78 13.34 -8.34 8.73
C ALA A 78 12.34 -8.39 7.56
N PHE A 79 11.03 -8.51 7.84
CA PHE A 79 9.98 -8.52 6.84
C PHE A 79 9.99 -7.24 5.99
N ILE A 80 9.97 -6.08 6.63
CA ILE A 80 9.92 -4.81 5.89
C ILE A 80 11.22 -4.52 5.14
N ASN A 81 12.37 -4.91 5.68
CA ASN A 81 13.64 -4.80 4.98
C ASN A 81 13.69 -5.69 3.73
N GLU A 82 13.20 -6.92 3.81
CA GLU A 82 13.10 -7.83 2.66
C GLU A 82 12.10 -7.30 1.62
N TYR A 83 10.97 -6.74 2.06
CA TYR A 83 10.01 -6.09 1.18
C TYR A 83 10.67 -4.94 0.39
N LYS A 84 11.33 -4.02 1.09
CA LYS A 84 12.05 -2.89 0.49
C LYS A 84 13.13 -3.37 -0.49
N ARG A 85 13.89 -4.40 -0.12
CA ARG A 85 14.94 -4.98 -0.96
C ARG A 85 14.37 -5.55 -2.28
N ARG A 86 13.32 -6.38 -2.19
CA ARG A 86 12.68 -6.98 -3.38
C ARG A 86 12.05 -5.91 -4.26
N TYR A 87 11.32 -5.00 -3.64
CA TYR A 87 10.64 -3.94 -4.36
C TYR A 87 11.64 -2.99 -5.04
N SER A 88 12.75 -2.63 -4.37
CA SER A 88 13.84 -1.85 -4.99
C SER A 88 14.44 -2.54 -6.21
N GLN A 89 14.65 -3.85 -6.16
CA GLN A 89 15.15 -4.61 -7.31
C GLN A 89 14.17 -4.56 -8.49
N TYR A 90 12.88 -4.67 -8.24
CA TYR A 90 11.84 -4.56 -9.26
C TYR A 90 11.81 -3.17 -9.89
N ILE A 91 11.76 -2.11 -9.09
CA ILE A 91 11.74 -0.72 -9.53
C ILE A 91 12.99 -0.38 -10.33
N ASN A 92 14.18 -0.79 -9.86
CA ASN A 92 15.43 -0.57 -10.56
C ASN A 92 15.46 -1.24 -11.94
N LYS A 93 14.86 -2.43 -12.04
CA LYS A 93 14.77 -3.13 -13.33
C LYS A 93 13.77 -2.46 -14.27
N ARG A 94 12.67 -1.90 -13.72
CA ARG A 94 11.60 -1.31 -14.52
C ARG A 94 11.89 0.12 -14.97
N TYR A 95 12.49 0.94 -14.10
CA TYR A 95 12.61 2.39 -14.29
C TYR A 95 14.06 2.89 -14.28
N GLY A 96 15.04 2.01 -14.13
CA GLY A 96 16.43 2.40 -13.95
C GLY A 96 16.80 2.56 -12.47
N LYS A 97 18.02 3.08 -12.20
CA LYS A 97 18.50 3.22 -10.81
C LYS A 97 17.67 4.24 -10.04
N VAL A 98 16.90 3.78 -9.07
CA VAL A 98 16.12 4.59 -8.15
C VAL A 98 16.53 4.23 -6.72
N GLU A 99 17.23 5.13 -6.03
CA GLU A 99 17.80 4.84 -4.70
C GLU A 99 16.89 5.25 -3.53
N PHE A 100 15.73 5.84 -3.78
CA PHE A 100 14.89 6.42 -2.74
C PHE A 100 14.47 5.44 -1.64
N LEU A 101 14.21 4.17 -1.97
CA LEU A 101 13.83 3.17 -0.97
C LEU A 101 14.98 2.76 -0.04
N ARG A 102 16.23 2.88 -0.47
CA ARG A 102 17.40 2.55 0.36
C ARG A 102 17.48 3.46 1.59
N ARG A 103 17.11 4.72 1.46
CA ARG A 103 17.15 5.74 2.53
C ARG A 103 15.83 5.89 3.27
N ASN A 104 14.76 5.24 2.79
CA ASN A 104 13.46 5.31 3.44
C ASN A 104 13.51 4.58 4.79
N SER A 105 13.18 5.27 5.86
CA SER A 105 13.10 4.70 7.20
C SER A 105 11.75 4.01 7.43
N PHE A 106 11.66 3.26 8.52
CA PHE A 106 10.43 2.66 8.98
C PHE A 106 10.41 2.59 10.50
N LYS A 107 9.23 2.46 11.05
CA LYS A 107 9.00 2.28 12.49
C LYS A 107 8.27 0.96 12.72
N VAL A 108 8.65 0.23 13.77
CA VAL A 108 7.97 -0.96 14.25
C VAL A 108 7.53 -0.70 15.68
N ASP A 109 6.23 -0.59 15.89
CA ASP A 109 5.62 -0.40 17.19
C ASP A 109 4.97 -1.69 17.65
N THR A 110 5.37 -2.21 18.82
CA THR A 110 4.71 -3.36 19.44
C THR A 110 3.31 -2.97 19.92
N VAL A 111 2.31 -3.71 19.50
CA VAL A 111 0.90 -3.48 19.79
C VAL A 111 0.51 -4.29 21.02
N ARG A 112 -0.08 -3.65 22.01
CA ARG A 112 -0.60 -4.31 23.21
C ARG A 112 -1.83 -5.16 22.87
N THR A 113 -2.07 -6.20 23.66
CA THR A 113 -3.18 -7.14 23.41
C THR A 113 -4.37 -6.98 24.36
N ASN A 114 -4.21 -6.23 25.43
CA ASN A 114 -5.14 -6.18 26.56
C ASN A 114 -6.13 -4.99 26.58
N ASP A 115 -6.06 -4.09 25.60
CA ASP A 115 -6.79 -2.81 25.65
C ASP A 115 -7.37 -2.37 24.30
N GLU A 116 -7.79 -3.27 23.46
CA GLU A 116 -8.28 -3.00 22.07
C GLU A 116 -7.24 -2.35 21.15
N SER A 117 -5.94 -2.36 21.53
CA SER A 117 -4.89 -1.74 20.73
C SER A 117 -4.70 -2.44 19.39
N LEU A 118 -4.95 -3.75 19.31
CA LEU A 118 -4.85 -4.51 18.07
C LEU A 118 -5.94 -4.09 17.08
N GLU A 119 -7.20 -3.99 17.53
CA GLU A 119 -8.30 -3.49 16.70
C GLU A 119 -8.03 -2.07 16.20
N ARG A 120 -7.47 -1.22 17.07
CA ARG A 120 -7.10 0.16 16.70
C ARG A 120 -5.96 0.20 15.68
N ALA A 121 -4.94 -0.65 15.83
CA ALA A 121 -3.82 -0.75 14.87
C ALA A 121 -4.29 -1.24 13.50
N ILE A 122 -5.16 -2.24 13.47
CA ILE A 122 -5.79 -2.73 12.24
C ILE A 122 -6.63 -1.62 11.61
N ALA A 123 -7.54 -1.00 12.36
CA ALA A 123 -8.38 0.08 11.85
C ALA A 123 -7.56 1.28 11.36
N TYR A 124 -6.50 1.67 12.08
CA TYR A 124 -5.56 2.70 11.65
C TYR A 124 -4.95 2.37 10.29
N THR A 125 -4.50 1.13 10.12
CA THR A 125 -3.91 0.65 8.87
C THR A 125 -4.90 0.73 7.72
N LEU A 126 -6.11 0.18 7.90
CA LEU A 126 -7.12 0.11 6.85
C LEU A 126 -7.68 1.47 6.41
N MET A 127 -7.72 2.45 7.32
CA MET A 127 -8.29 3.78 7.06
C MET A 127 -7.32 4.78 6.41
N ASN A 128 -6.09 4.37 6.05
CA ASN A 128 -5.13 5.29 5.43
C ASN A 128 -5.61 5.85 4.08
N SER A 129 -6.25 5.04 3.23
CA SER A 129 -6.79 5.50 1.95
C SER A 129 -7.93 6.52 2.11
N VAL A 130 -8.75 6.35 3.15
CA VAL A 130 -9.84 7.27 3.50
C VAL A 130 -9.27 8.58 4.06
N ALA A 131 -8.28 8.52 4.95
CA ALA A 131 -7.62 9.71 5.49
C ALA A 131 -6.84 10.52 4.44
N ALA A 132 -6.39 9.86 3.37
CA ALA A 132 -5.75 10.50 2.23
C ALA A 132 -6.76 10.99 1.17
N ASN A 133 -8.08 10.93 1.45
CA ASN A 133 -9.15 11.30 0.53
C ASN A 133 -9.13 10.57 -0.84
N ILE A 134 -8.55 9.37 -0.89
CA ILE A 134 -8.48 8.55 -2.11
C ILE A 134 -9.80 7.83 -2.36
N CYS A 135 -10.45 7.39 -1.30
CA CYS A 135 -11.75 6.73 -1.36
C CYS A 135 -12.66 7.17 -0.20
N LEU A 136 -13.97 7.00 -0.38
CA LEU A 136 -14.96 7.31 0.66
C LEU A 136 -15.02 6.23 1.73
N ASN A 137 -14.77 5.00 1.33
CA ASN A 137 -14.85 3.82 2.17
C ASN A 137 -13.55 3.01 2.03
N ALA A 138 -12.98 2.55 3.13
CA ALA A 138 -11.76 1.75 3.12
C ALA A 138 -11.90 0.44 2.30
N PHE A 139 -13.10 -0.12 2.22
CA PHE A 139 -13.40 -1.33 1.45
C PHE A 139 -13.26 -1.15 -0.07
N ASP A 140 -13.31 0.09 -0.56
CA ASP A 140 -13.21 0.40 -1.99
C ASP A 140 -11.75 0.54 -2.46
N TYR A 141 -10.78 0.47 -1.53
CA TYR A 141 -9.36 0.58 -1.87
C TYR A 141 -8.74 -0.78 -2.18
N PRO A 142 -8.32 -1.04 -3.43
CA PRO A 142 -7.92 -2.39 -3.85
C PRO A 142 -6.54 -2.83 -3.33
N TRP A 143 -5.69 -1.90 -2.90
CA TRP A 143 -4.30 -2.17 -2.56
C TRP A 143 -4.10 -2.35 -1.05
N GLY A 144 -5.01 -3.09 -0.43
CA GLY A 144 -4.98 -3.38 1.00
C GLY A 144 -5.95 -4.50 1.38
N THR A 145 -6.12 -4.69 2.68
CA THR A 145 -6.89 -5.80 3.21
C THR A 145 -8.27 -5.41 3.75
N ALA A 146 -8.70 -4.16 3.61
CA ALA A 146 -9.99 -3.75 4.15
C ALA A 146 -11.16 -4.59 3.58
N GLY A 147 -11.11 -4.88 2.29
CA GLY A 147 -12.16 -5.60 1.57
C GLY A 147 -12.20 -7.11 1.79
N VAL A 148 -11.30 -7.72 2.60
CA VAL A 148 -11.21 -9.18 2.70
C VAL A 148 -11.92 -9.77 3.93
N TYR A 149 -12.25 -8.94 4.92
CA TYR A 149 -12.86 -9.39 6.18
C TYR A 149 -14.38 -9.44 6.09
N PHE A 150 -14.97 -10.42 6.77
CA PHE A 150 -16.41 -10.65 6.86
C PHE A 150 -17.10 -10.80 5.49
N GLN A 151 -16.36 -11.28 4.49
CA GLN A 151 -16.90 -11.52 3.16
C GLN A 151 -17.77 -12.78 3.11
N ILE A 152 -18.97 -12.64 2.55
CA ILE A 152 -19.88 -13.77 2.32
C ILE A 152 -19.48 -14.56 1.06
N LYS A 153 -18.91 -13.85 0.07
CA LYS A 153 -18.49 -14.46 -1.19
C LYS A 153 -17.06 -14.97 -1.09
N LYS A 154 -16.83 -16.18 -1.59
CA LYS A 154 -15.46 -16.71 -1.73
C LYS A 154 -14.70 -15.90 -2.76
N PRO A 155 -13.37 -15.71 -2.57
CA PRO A 155 -12.52 -15.05 -3.57
C PRO A 155 -12.61 -15.80 -4.91
N GLN A 156 -12.73 -15.05 -6.00
CA GLN A 156 -12.78 -15.60 -7.35
C GLN A 156 -11.43 -15.41 -8.02
N GLY A 157 -10.98 -16.42 -8.74
CA GLY A 157 -9.70 -16.40 -9.44
C GLY A 157 -9.22 -17.81 -9.79
N LYS A 158 -8.01 -17.88 -10.32
CA LYS A 158 -7.35 -19.15 -10.68
C LYS A 158 -6.40 -19.57 -9.56
N ARG A 159 -6.29 -20.88 -9.32
CA ARG A 159 -5.26 -21.34 -8.40
C ARG A 159 -3.87 -21.14 -9.01
N LEU A 160 -2.92 -20.71 -8.18
CA LEU A 160 -1.53 -20.56 -8.61
C LEU A 160 -0.99 -21.88 -9.21
N GLY A 161 -1.40 -23.04 -8.63
CA GLY A 161 -1.07 -24.37 -9.09
C GLY A 161 -1.48 -24.68 -10.54
N GLU A 162 -2.52 -24.05 -11.06
CA GLU A 162 -3.00 -24.23 -12.43
C GLU A 162 -2.15 -23.46 -13.46
N MET A 163 -1.28 -22.56 -13.00
CA MET A 163 -0.42 -21.76 -13.87
C MET A 163 0.90 -22.49 -14.17
N SER A 164 1.41 -22.33 -15.39
CA SER A 164 2.74 -22.82 -15.74
C SER A 164 3.82 -22.12 -14.90
N LYS A 165 4.97 -22.79 -14.70
CA LYS A 165 6.12 -22.21 -13.96
C LYS A 165 6.58 -20.87 -14.55
N SER A 166 6.54 -20.72 -15.88
CA SER A 166 6.89 -19.47 -16.56
C SER A 166 5.88 -18.36 -16.25
N ALA A 167 4.58 -18.68 -16.27
CA ALA A 167 3.52 -17.72 -15.94
C ALA A 167 3.61 -17.26 -14.48
N ARG A 168 3.84 -18.21 -13.53
CA ARG A 168 4.05 -17.87 -12.12
C ARG A 168 5.24 -16.92 -11.92
N ARG A 169 6.40 -17.20 -12.53
CA ARG A 169 7.60 -16.35 -12.43
C ARG A 169 7.38 -14.96 -12.98
N ARG A 170 6.61 -14.83 -14.06
CA ARG A 170 6.26 -13.54 -14.65
C ARG A 170 5.31 -12.76 -13.75
N LEU A 171 4.27 -13.39 -13.22
CA LEU A 171 3.30 -12.80 -12.31
C LEU A 171 3.97 -12.32 -11.01
N LEU A 172 4.80 -13.18 -10.41
CA LEU A 172 5.41 -12.93 -9.11
C LEU A 172 6.64 -12.03 -9.16
N HIS A 173 7.18 -11.78 -10.36
CA HIS A 173 8.51 -11.16 -10.52
C HIS A 173 9.58 -11.81 -9.61
N SER A 174 9.43 -13.12 -9.35
CA SER A 174 10.23 -13.90 -8.42
C SER A 174 10.35 -15.35 -8.88
N LYS A 175 11.40 -16.05 -8.38
CA LYS A 175 11.55 -17.49 -8.50
C LYS A 175 11.02 -18.23 -7.26
N ALA A 176 10.38 -17.53 -6.32
CA ALA A 176 9.82 -18.14 -5.11
C ALA A 176 8.82 -19.25 -5.48
N GLU A 177 8.93 -20.35 -4.81
CA GLU A 177 7.97 -21.44 -4.87
C GLU A 177 6.94 -21.19 -3.76
N LEU A 178 5.68 -21.08 -4.16
CA LEU A 178 4.56 -20.79 -3.28
C LEU A 178 3.53 -21.92 -3.35
N PRO A 179 2.70 -22.09 -2.32
CA PRO A 179 1.64 -23.10 -2.29
C PRO A 179 0.70 -22.99 -3.50
N ASP A 180 0.36 -24.14 -4.05
CA ASP A 180 -0.47 -24.25 -5.25
C ASP A 180 -1.94 -23.83 -5.06
N ASN A 181 -2.42 -23.78 -3.82
CA ASN A 181 -3.79 -23.41 -3.46
C ASN A 181 -4.05 -21.91 -3.38
N LEU A 182 -3.03 -21.07 -3.52
CA LEU A 182 -3.19 -19.62 -3.55
C LEU A 182 -4.07 -19.19 -4.73
N ILE A 183 -4.93 -18.23 -4.50
CA ILE A 183 -5.83 -17.70 -5.53
C ILE A 183 -5.20 -16.45 -6.15
N VAL A 184 -5.09 -16.46 -7.46
CA VAL A 184 -4.69 -15.33 -8.28
C VAL A 184 -5.97 -14.72 -8.87
N GLY A 185 -6.24 -13.46 -8.56
CA GLY A 185 -7.37 -12.72 -9.10
C GLY A 185 -7.23 -12.43 -10.59
N ASP A 186 -8.34 -12.08 -11.24
CA ASP A 186 -8.36 -11.73 -12.68
C ASP A 186 -7.44 -10.53 -12.98
N ASP A 187 -7.23 -9.66 -12.00
CA ASP A 187 -6.32 -8.52 -12.10
C ASP A 187 -4.82 -8.91 -12.09
N GLY A 188 -4.48 -10.17 -11.85
CA GLY A 188 -3.13 -10.70 -11.99
C GLY A 188 -2.23 -10.50 -10.76
N TYR A 189 -2.76 -10.63 -9.55
CA TYR A 189 -2.00 -10.72 -8.31
C TYR A 189 -2.63 -11.74 -7.34
N ILE A 190 -1.84 -12.21 -6.36
CA ILE A 190 -2.33 -13.12 -5.32
C ILE A 190 -3.32 -12.37 -4.43
N LEU A 191 -4.54 -12.89 -4.34
CA LEU A 191 -5.58 -12.29 -3.50
C LEU A 191 -5.20 -12.38 -2.02
N PRO A 192 -5.34 -11.30 -1.26
CA PRO A 192 -4.98 -11.27 0.17
C PRO A 192 -5.67 -12.34 1.01
N GLU A 193 -6.89 -12.72 0.66
CA GLU A 193 -7.65 -13.80 1.33
C GLU A 193 -6.90 -15.14 1.32
N SER A 194 -5.93 -15.31 0.42
CA SER A 194 -5.16 -16.55 0.31
C SER A 194 -4.01 -16.65 1.30
N PHE A 195 -3.55 -15.55 1.90
CA PHE A 195 -2.37 -15.54 2.77
C PHE A 195 -2.51 -14.68 4.03
N VAL A 196 -3.49 -13.79 4.09
CA VAL A 196 -3.80 -12.99 5.29
C VAL A 196 -4.57 -13.85 6.29
N SER A 197 -4.31 -13.66 7.58
CA SER A 197 -4.99 -14.38 8.67
C SER A 197 -6.41 -13.84 8.91
N VAL A 198 -7.28 -13.95 7.88
CA VAL A 198 -8.65 -13.40 7.89
C VAL A 198 -9.44 -13.88 9.11
N GLY A 199 -9.48 -15.20 9.33
CA GLY A 199 -10.25 -15.77 10.45
C GLY A 199 -9.78 -15.27 11.82
N PHE A 200 -8.48 -15.02 11.99
CA PHE A 200 -7.96 -14.45 13.23
C PHE A 200 -8.46 -13.00 13.41
N VAL A 201 -8.36 -12.16 12.40
CA VAL A 201 -8.83 -10.77 12.45
C VAL A 201 -10.34 -10.72 12.69
N GLU A 202 -11.11 -11.58 12.04
CA GLU A 202 -12.55 -11.70 12.28
C GLU A 202 -12.86 -12.13 13.72
N SER A 203 -12.07 -13.02 14.32
CA SER A 203 -12.21 -13.41 15.72
C SER A 203 -11.91 -12.26 16.69
N VAL A 204 -10.95 -11.40 16.37
CA VAL A 204 -10.61 -10.19 17.16
C VAL A 204 -11.78 -9.21 17.16
N PHE A 205 -12.33 -8.89 16.00
CA PHE A 205 -13.46 -7.96 15.90
C PHE A 205 -14.81 -8.62 16.26
N ARG A 206 -14.93 -9.93 16.16
CA ARG A 206 -16.13 -10.74 16.44
C ARG A 206 -17.32 -10.48 15.49
N THR A 207 -17.55 -9.23 15.08
CA THR A 207 -18.66 -8.87 14.19
C THR A 207 -18.27 -7.76 13.21
N PRO A 208 -18.91 -7.70 12.01
CA PRO A 208 -18.72 -6.59 11.06
C PRO A 208 -19.07 -5.22 11.67
N LYS A 209 -20.10 -5.17 12.54
CA LYS A 209 -20.50 -3.93 13.22
C LYS A 209 -19.41 -3.39 14.15
N ARG A 210 -18.74 -4.29 14.90
CA ARG A 210 -17.63 -3.89 15.77
C ARG A 210 -16.44 -3.42 14.95
N MET A 211 -16.11 -4.11 13.87
CA MET A 211 -15.06 -3.66 12.95
C MET A 211 -15.36 -2.26 12.39
N LYS A 212 -16.59 -2.04 11.91
CA LYS A 212 -17.03 -0.73 11.44
C LYS A 212 -16.90 0.35 12.51
N TYR A 213 -17.26 0.07 13.75
CA TYR A 213 -17.09 1.00 14.88
C TYR A 213 -15.64 1.45 15.03
N PHE A 214 -14.66 0.54 14.96
CA PHE A 214 -13.24 0.91 15.04
C PHE A 214 -12.76 1.70 13.83
N LEU A 215 -13.22 1.36 12.63
CA LEU A 215 -12.90 2.11 11.42
C LEU A 215 -13.41 3.56 11.54
N ASP A 216 -14.68 3.75 11.87
CA ASP A 216 -15.33 5.07 11.97
C ASP A 216 -14.72 5.93 13.11
N ASN A 217 -14.21 5.32 14.18
CA ASN A 217 -13.62 6.01 15.32
C ASN A 217 -12.08 6.05 15.30
N SER A 218 -11.45 5.63 14.21
CA SER A 218 -9.99 5.70 14.08
C SER A 218 -9.51 7.15 13.99
N SER A 219 -8.25 7.40 14.39
CA SER A 219 -7.62 8.70 14.22
C SER A 219 -7.56 9.14 12.76
N LYS A 220 -7.53 8.17 11.84
CA LYS A 220 -7.55 8.41 10.38
C LYS A 220 -8.92 8.90 9.90
N ALA A 221 -10.02 8.36 10.45
CA ALA A 221 -11.37 8.85 10.17
C ALA A 221 -11.54 10.31 10.64
N LYS A 222 -11.06 10.65 11.82
CA LYS A 222 -11.08 12.03 12.35
C LYS A 222 -10.32 12.99 11.45
N LYS A 223 -9.12 12.64 11.02
CA LYS A 223 -8.31 13.45 10.10
C LYS A 223 -9.04 13.75 8.79
N ARG A 224 -9.82 12.79 8.27
CA ARG A 224 -10.63 13.00 7.07
C ARG A 224 -11.73 14.04 7.29
N LEU A 225 -12.44 13.99 8.41
CA LEU A 225 -13.51 14.95 8.71
C LEU A 225 -12.96 16.37 8.73
N GLU A 226 -11.81 16.59 9.39
CA GLU A 226 -11.10 17.87 9.40
C GLU A 226 -10.75 18.35 7.97
N SER A 227 -10.26 17.43 7.11
CA SER A 227 -9.92 17.77 5.72
C SER A 227 -11.14 18.04 4.86
N ALA A 228 -12.26 17.37 5.10
CA ALA A 228 -13.52 17.58 4.36
C ALA A 228 -14.14 18.95 4.68
N GLU A 229 -14.04 19.42 5.92
CA GLU A 229 -14.46 20.77 6.32
C GLU A 229 -13.67 21.86 5.59
N LEU A 230 -12.42 21.58 5.19
CA LEU A 230 -11.59 22.49 4.42
C LEU A 230 -11.85 22.43 2.89
N GLY A 231 -12.80 21.61 2.43
CA GLY A 231 -13.18 21.51 1.00
C GLY A 231 -12.09 20.92 0.09
N LEU A 232 -11.09 20.25 0.65
CA LEU A 232 -9.97 19.68 -0.09
C LEU A 232 -10.37 18.35 -0.73
N VAL A 233 -10.84 18.40 -1.98
CA VAL A 233 -10.91 17.20 -2.84
C VAL A 233 -9.56 17.03 -3.48
N SER A 234 -8.77 16.04 -3.05
CA SER A 234 -7.53 15.71 -3.72
C SER A 234 -7.69 14.48 -4.60
N PHE A 235 -7.17 14.56 -5.82
CA PHE A 235 -7.01 13.38 -6.67
C PHE A 235 -5.90 12.48 -6.12
N ASN A 236 -6.03 11.16 -6.32
CA ASN A 236 -4.96 10.25 -5.93
C ASN A 236 -3.71 10.45 -6.80
N ASP A 237 -2.56 10.10 -6.24
CA ASP A 237 -1.26 10.29 -6.90
C ASP A 237 -1.19 9.61 -8.27
N GLN A 238 -1.82 8.45 -8.46
CA GLN A 238 -1.78 7.71 -9.72
C GLN A 238 -2.53 8.43 -10.85
N ILE A 239 -3.66 9.07 -10.54
CA ILE A 239 -4.41 9.87 -11.51
C ILE A 239 -3.58 11.07 -11.95
N ILE A 240 -3.00 11.80 -10.99
CA ILE A 240 -2.18 12.97 -11.30
C ILE A 240 -0.91 12.55 -12.05
N PHE A 241 -0.27 11.46 -11.65
CA PHE A 241 0.92 10.94 -12.32
C PHE A 241 0.66 10.54 -13.78
N ALA A 242 -0.47 9.88 -14.04
CA ALA A 242 -0.91 9.58 -15.42
C ALA A 242 -1.16 10.86 -16.23
N ALA A 243 -1.79 11.86 -15.61
CA ALA A 243 -2.03 13.16 -16.23
C ALA A 243 -0.74 13.93 -16.50
N ILE A 244 0.26 13.91 -15.62
CA ILE A 244 1.58 14.51 -15.84
C ILE A 244 2.20 13.93 -17.12
N ARG A 245 2.21 12.60 -17.27
CA ARG A 245 2.77 11.96 -18.49
C ARG A 245 2.03 12.37 -19.74
N GLU A 246 0.70 12.48 -19.68
CA GLU A 246 -0.11 12.94 -20.80
C GLU A 246 0.16 14.42 -21.15
N ILE A 247 0.29 15.29 -20.15
CA ILE A 247 0.63 16.70 -20.33
C ILE A 247 2.04 16.83 -20.92
N CYS A 248 3.03 16.08 -20.43
CA CYS A 248 4.38 16.06 -21.02
C CYS A 248 4.32 15.75 -22.51
N ARG A 249 3.56 14.73 -22.89
CA ARG A 249 3.43 14.29 -24.27
C ARG A 249 2.69 15.29 -25.16
N THR A 250 1.57 15.80 -24.70
CA THR A 250 0.64 16.60 -25.51
C THR A 250 1.01 18.08 -25.55
N MET A 251 1.43 18.65 -24.40
CA MET A 251 1.72 20.07 -24.26
C MET A 251 3.16 20.41 -24.58
N PHE A 252 4.10 19.57 -24.12
CA PHE A 252 5.54 19.84 -24.24
C PHE A 252 6.24 18.93 -25.26
N ARG A 253 5.59 17.89 -25.80
CA ARG A 253 6.17 16.89 -26.72
C ARG A 253 7.39 16.18 -26.12
N LYS A 254 7.38 15.97 -24.82
CA LYS A 254 8.41 15.30 -24.03
C LYS A 254 7.91 13.94 -23.54
N ARG A 255 8.82 13.03 -23.19
CA ARG A 255 8.48 11.69 -22.71
C ARG A 255 8.16 11.66 -21.22
N ASP A 256 8.89 12.47 -20.46
CA ASP A 256 8.85 12.46 -19.00
C ASP A 256 9.00 13.88 -18.43
N VAL A 257 8.64 14.06 -17.17
CA VAL A 257 8.79 15.33 -16.45
C VAL A 257 10.26 15.75 -16.33
N HIS A 258 11.18 14.80 -16.25
CA HIS A 258 12.61 15.06 -16.17
C HIS A 258 13.23 15.61 -17.48
N ASP A 259 12.51 15.53 -18.60
CA ASP A 259 12.93 16.09 -19.89
C ASP A 259 12.53 17.57 -20.03
N LEU A 260 11.76 18.13 -19.08
CA LEU A 260 11.25 19.49 -19.11
C LEU A 260 12.36 20.50 -18.77
N SER A 261 12.34 21.67 -19.43
CA SER A 261 13.13 22.83 -18.98
C SER A 261 12.55 23.39 -17.68
N ALA A 262 13.30 24.29 -17.01
CA ALA A 262 12.83 24.93 -15.77
C ALA A 262 11.51 25.72 -15.98
N GLU A 263 11.39 26.40 -17.13
CA GLU A 263 10.18 27.13 -17.51
C GLU A 263 9.01 26.16 -17.76
N GLU A 264 9.23 25.09 -18.54
CA GLU A 264 8.23 24.07 -18.82
C GLU A 264 7.76 23.37 -17.55
N LEU A 265 8.68 23.05 -16.63
CA LEU A 265 8.38 22.46 -15.33
C LEU A 265 7.52 23.40 -14.48
N SER A 266 7.83 24.70 -14.47
CA SER A 266 7.03 25.71 -13.76
C SER A 266 5.60 25.77 -14.30
N VAL A 267 5.42 25.73 -15.62
CA VAL A 267 4.09 25.67 -16.25
C VAL A 267 3.37 24.37 -15.86
N MET A 268 4.06 23.22 -15.90
CA MET A 268 3.51 21.93 -15.50
C MET A 268 3.01 21.95 -14.07
N ILE A 269 3.79 22.45 -13.12
CA ILE A 269 3.45 22.52 -11.69
C ILE A 269 2.18 23.34 -11.48
N ARG A 270 2.08 24.49 -12.14
CA ARG A 270 0.89 25.34 -12.06
C ARG A 270 -0.36 24.68 -12.68
N GLU A 271 -0.20 23.96 -13.79
CA GLU A 271 -1.30 23.20 -14.40
C GLU A 271 -1.79 22.06 -13.51
N ILE A 272 -0.88 21.32 -12.86
CA ILE A 272 -1.25 20.29 -11.89
C ILE A 272 -2.02 20.92 -10.72
N ARG A 273 -1.51 22.03 -10.15
CA ARG A 273 -2.18 22.75 -9.06
C ARG A 273 -3.59 23.17 -9.46
N ARG A 274 -3.74 23.75 -10.66
CA ARG A 274 -5.01 24.26 -11.16
C ARG A 274 -6.02 23.16 -11.47
N ARG A 275 -5.59 22.06 -12.13
CA ARG A 275 -6.50 21.00 -12.60
C ARG A 275 -6.90 20.02 -11.51
N PHE A 276 -6.01 19.74 -10.57
CA PHE A 276 -6.18 18.67 -9.59
C PHE A 276 -6.26 19.17 -8.15
N SER A 277 -6.19 20.46 -7.92
CA SER A 277 -6.11 21.05 -6.56
C SER A 277 -5.04 20.36 -5.69
N ALA A 278 -3.99 19.83 -6.31
CA ALA A 278 -2.91 19.13 -5.63
C ALA A 278 -2.14 20.07 -4.72
N ASP A 279 -1.83 19.65 -3.49
CA ASP A 279 -0.98 20.45 -2.60
C ASP A 279 0.51 20.40 -3.01
N ALA A 280 1.32 21.29 -2.46
CA ALA A 280 2.74 21.38 -2.83
C ALA A 280 3.52 20.11 -2.48
N ASN A 281 3.18 19.39 -1.40
CA ASN A 281 3.81 18.10 -1.08
C ASN A 281 3.45 17.02 -2.11
N GLN A 282 2.18 16.99 -2.53
CA GLN A 282 1.74 16.05 -3.55
C GLN A 282 2.45 16.31 -4.88
N ILE A 283 2.54 17.59 -5.28
CA ILE A 283 3.25 17.98 -6.50
C ILE A 283 4.72 17.59 -6.41
N ALA A 284 5.41 17.93 -5.30
CA ALA A 284 6.84 17.65 -5.09
C ALA A 284 7.17 16.17 -5.30
N ARG A 285 6.39 15.26 -4.70
CA ARG A 285 6.64 13.83 -4.86
C ARG A 285 6.29 13.27 -6.24
N LEU A 286 5.36 13.88 -6.96
CA LEU A 286 4.95 13.43 -8.30
C LEU A 286 5.86 13.92 -9.42
N VAL A 287 6.46 15.11 -9.25
CA VAL A 287 7.46 15.65 -10.19
C VAL A 287 8.90 15.40 -9.74
N GLU A 288 9.10 14.77 -8.59
CA GLU A 288 10.38 14.33 -8.03
C GLU A 288 11.37 15.49 -7.81
N ILE A 289 10.88 16.65 -7.31
CA ILE A 289 11.69 17.80 -6.93
C ILE A 289 11.44 18.23 -5.48
N PRO A 290 12.35 19.00 -4.85
CA PRO A 290 12.21 19.48 -3.48
C PRO A 290 10.93 20.29 -3.24
N TYR A 291 10.28 20.09 -2.09
CA TYR A 291 9.09 20.83 -1.68
C TYR A 291 9.31 22.35 -1.74
N SER A 292 10.46 22.83 -1.27
CA SER A 292 10.82 24.26 -1.29
C SER A 292 10.83 24.85 -2.69
N GLU A 293 11.22 24.07 -3.68
CA GLU A 293 11.23 24.51 -5.08
C GLU A 293 9.80 24.59 -5.65
N VAL A 294 8.94 23.62 -5.32
CA VAL A 294 7.52 23.70 -5.70
C VAL A 294 6.84 24.91 -5.10
N VAL A 295 7.07 25.18 -3.79
CA VAL A 295 6.50 26.35 -3.12
C VAL A 295 6.96 27.62 -3.81
N ARG A 296 8.26 27.77 -4.08
CA ARG A 296 8.81 28.92 -4.80
C ARG A 296 8.12 29.14 -6.16
N ILE A 297 7.97 28.07 -6.95
CA ILE A 297 7.29 28.14 -8.28
C ILE A 297 5.83 28.54 -8.15
N LEU A 298 5.15 28.13 -7.08
CA LEU A 298 3.74 28.46 -6.86
C LEU A 298 3.52 29.84 -6.26
N GLU A 299 4.52 30.42 -5.59
CA GLU A 299 4.47 31.75 -4.99
C GLU A 299 5.00 32.87 -5.90
N ASP A 300 5.86 32.54 -6.90
CA ASP A 300 6.35 33.48 -7.90
C ASP A 300 5.23 33.82 -8.90
N PHE A 301 4.35 34.78 -8.50
CA PHE A 301 3.35 35.43 -9.33
C PHE A 301 3.65 36.90 -9.51
#